data_5d8474d5cbeab5b7eef3aa435628a19f
#
_entry.id   5d8474d5cbeab5b7eef3aa435628a19f
#
_cell.length_a   1.000
_cell.length_b   1.000
_cell.length_c   1.000
_cell.angle_alpha   90.00
_cell.angle_beta   90.00
_cell.angle_gamma   90.00
#
_symmetry.space_group_name_H-M   'P 1'
#
loop_
_entity.id
_entity.type
_entity.pdbx_description
1 polymer ?
#
loop_
_entity_poly.entity_id
_entity_poly.type
_entity_poly.pdbx_seq_one_letter_code
_entity_poly.pdbx_strand_id
1 'polypeptide(L)'
;GVGFHEMLAIEMKASGKYVARALSFEDAEFCTETIKITAEQRKTYDSACQIWHDVRKLFLILSEKRGEKSKHFMNLYWSAHQRFFKLLCVSFKIPFVVKEVEEALERGECALIGLQTTGEA
;
A
#
# COMPACT_ATOMS: atom_id res chain seq x y z
N GLY A 1 18.23 -18.36 19.75
CA GLY A 1 17.91 -16.95 19.72
C GLY A 1 18.52 -16.25 18.52
N VAL A 2 18.04 -15.04 18.19
CA VAL A 2 18.47 -14.26 17.01
C VAL A 2 19.99 -14.08 16.97
N GLY A 3 20.63 -13.80 18.11
CA GLY A 3 22.09 -13.61 18.18
C GLY A 3 22.94 -14.83 17.79
N PHE A 4 22.43 -16.05 17.99
CA PHE A 4 23.11 -17.25 17.53
C PHE A 4 23.09 -17.36 15.99
N HIS A 5 21.96 -17.03 15.38
CA HIS A 5 21.85 -17.04 13.92
C HIS A 5 22.71 -15.97 13.26
N GLU A 6 22.83 -14.81 13.89
CA GLU A 6 23.70 -13.74 13.42
C GLU A 6 25.18 -14.15 13.49
N MET A 7 25.64 -14.72 14.60
CA MET A 7 27.01 -15.23 14.76
C MET A 7 27.33 -16.35 13.76
N LEU A 8 26.40 -17.29 13.57
CA LEU A 8 26.53 -18.36 12.59
C LEU A 8 26.62 -17.82 11.15
N ALA A 9 25.80 -16.87 10.82
CA ALA A 9 25.83 -16.23 9.51
C ALA A 9 27.15 -15.50 9.24
N ILE A 10 27.71 -14.81 10.24
CA ILE A 10 28.99 -14.11 10.15
C ILE A 10 30.13 -15.13 9.91
N GLU A 11 30.14 -16.23 10.66
CA GLU A 11 31.18 -17.26 10.53
C GLU A 11 31.08 -18.02 9.21
N MET A 12 29.89 -18.36 8.77
CA MET A 12 29.66 -18.96 7.46
C MET A 12 30.06 -18.02 6.31
N LYS A 13 29.83 -16.72 6.46
CA LYS A 13 30.23 -15.68 5.49
C LYS A 13 31.76 -15.56 5.45
N ALA A 14 32.43 -15.54 6.60
CA ALA A 14 33.89 -15.48 6.70
C ALA A 14 34.56 -16.74 6.12
N SER A 15 33.96 -17.92 6.27
CA SER A 15 34.42 -19.18 5.69
C SER A 15 34.07 -19.39 4.21
N GLY A 16 33.39 -18.43 3.56
CA GLY A 16 32.96 -18.51 2.16
C GLY A 16 31.85 -19.50 1.88
N LYS A 17 31.23 -20.09 2.92
CA LYS A 17 30.11 -21.04 2.79
C LYS A 17 28.76 -20.37 2.65
N TYR A 18 28.69 -19.07 2.89
CA TYR A 18 27.48 -18.25 2.76
C TYR A 18 27.82 -16.93 2.11
N VAL A 19 27.13 -16.61 1.04
CA VAL A 19 27.27 -15.34 0.32
C VAL A 19 26.02 -14.53 0.55
N ALA A 20 26.16 -13.38 1.23
CA ALA A 20 25.10 -12.39 1.37
C ALA A 20 25.58 -11.07 0.77
N ARG A 21 24.77 -10.49 -0.07
CA ARG A 21 25.01 -9.18 -0.67
C ARG A 21 24.07 -8.16 -0.02
N ALA A 22 24.64 -7.14 0.61
CA ALA A 22 23.88 -5.99 1.01
C ALA A 22 23.71 -5.05 -0.20
N LEU A 23 22.51 -4.49 -0.35
CA LEU A 23 22.31 -3.40 -1.29
C LEU A 23 22.92 -2.13 -0.71
N SER A 24 23.76 -1.46 -1.50
CA SER A 24 24.25 -0.11 -1.17
C SER A 24 23.31 0.91 -1.81
N PHE A 25 22.96 1.93 -1.04
CA PHE A 25 22.13 3.06 -1.48
C PHE A 25 22.93 4.38 -1.42
N GLU A 26 24.28 4.28 -1.41
CA GLU A 26 25.16 5.44 -1.25
C GLU A 26 24.95 6.52 -2.33
N ASP A 27 24.56 6.12 -3.53
CA ASP A 27 24.30 7.01 -4.68
C ASP A 27 22.81 7.24 -4.93
N ALA A 28 21.93 6.85 -4.00
CA ALA A 28 20.48 7.01 -4.14
C ALA A 28 19.97 8.15 -3.26
N GLU A 29 19.32 9.14 -3.88
CA GLU A 29 18.51 10.12 -3.15
C GLU A 29 17.11 9.56 -2.88
N PHE A 30 16.64 9.74 -1.66
CA PHE A 30 15.30 9.34 -1.25
C PHE A 30 14.49 10.57 -0.87
N CYS A 31 13.48 10.88 -1.69
CA CYS A 31 12.56 11.99 -1.45
C CYS A 31 11.16 11.46 -1.14
N THR A 32 10.49 12.11 -0.19
CA THR A 32 9.10 11.84 0.12
C THR A 32 8.25 13.04 -0.29
N GLU A 33 7.38 12.82 -1.28
CA GLU A 33 6.47 13.84 -1.75
C GLU A 33 5.08 13.69 -1.11
N THR A 34 4.54 14.81 -0.63
CA THR A 34 3.20 14.86 -0.06
C THR A 34 2.24 15.53 -1.05
N ILE A 35 1.31 14.73 -1.59
CA ILE A 35 0.34 15.20 -2.55
C ILE A 35 -0.88 15.76 -1.83
N LYS A 36 -1.23 17.02 -2.11
CA LYS A 36 -2.48 17.62 -1.62
C LYS A 36 -3.63 17.20 -2.53
N ILE A 37 -4.65 16.58 -1.94
CA ILE A 37 -5.87 16.23 -2.68
C ILE A 37 -6.65 17.48 -3.07
N THR A 38 -7.24 17.47 -4.26
CA THR A 38 -8.11 18.54 -4.75
C THR A 38 -9.44 18.58 -4.00
N ALA A 39 -10.17 19.69 -4.11
CA ALA A 39 -11.51 19.81 -3.52
C ALA A 39 -12.48 18.76 -4.08
N GLU A 40 -12.36 18.42 -5.35
CA GLU A 40 -13.18 17.38 -6.01
C GLU A 40 -12.82 15.98 -5.49
N GLN A 41 -11.54 15.67 -5.39
CA GLN A 41 -11.06 14.41 -4.80
C GLN A 41 -11.52 14.27 -3.35
N ARG A 42 -11.48 15.37 -2.58
CA ARG A 42 -12.00 15.39 -1.22
C ARG A 42 -13.48 15.08 -1.16
N LYS A 43 -14.27 15.71 -2.01
CA LYS A 43 -15.72 15.44 -2.12
C LYS A 43 -15.98 13.97 -2.45
N THR A 44 -15.22 13.39 -3.36
CA THR A 44 -15.31 11.96 -3.72
C THR A 44 -14.98 11.09 -2.52
N TYR A 45 -13.92 11.41 -1.79
CA TYR A 45 -13.52 10.68 -0.59
C TYR A 45 -14.60 10.73 0.51
N ASP A 46 -15.13 11.92 0.80
CA ASP A 46 -16.18 12.12 1.80
C ASP A 46 -17.48 11.37 1.42
N SER A 47 -17.84 11.36 0.14
CA SER A 47 -18.98 10.59 -0.36
C SER A 47 -18.76 9.08 -0.21
N ALA A 48 -17.56 8.61 -0.49
CA ALA A 48 -17.17 7.21 -0.28
C ALA A 48 -17.26 6.82 1.21
N CYS A 49 -16.80 7.69 2.11
CA CYS A 49 -16.92 7.47 3.56
C CYS A 49 -18.38 7.32 3.99
N GLN A 50 -19.28 8.16 3.44
CA GLN A 50 -20.71 8.08 3.75
C GLN A 50 -21.32 6.76 3.28
N ILE A 51 -21.04 6.34 2.04
CA ILE A 51 -21.50 5.07 1.49
C ILE A 51 -21.02 3.89 2.34
N TRP A 52 -19.73 3.85 2.68
CA TRP A 52 -19.17 2.78 3.50
C TRP A 52 -19.74 2.77 4.93
N HIS A 53 -20.05 3.95 5.49
CA HIS A 53 -20.73 4.05 6.77
C HIS A 53 -22.14 3.42 6.71
N ASP A 54 -22.91 3.70 5.66
CA ASP A 54 -24.25 3.15 5.50
C ASP A 54 -24.22 1.64 5.22
N VAL A 55 -23.28 1.18 4.40
CA VAL A 55 -23.02 -0.25 4.20
C VAL A 55 -22.69 -0.94 5.54
N ARG A 56 -21.87 -0.32 6.39
CA ARG A 56 -21.57 -0.87 7.71
C ARG A 56 -22.81 -1.06 8.58
N LYS A 57 -23.71 -0.07 8.59
CA LYS A 57 -24.99 -0.19 9.34
C LYS A 57 -25.81 -1.40 8.86
N LEU A 58 -25.90 -1.60 7.54
CA LEU A 58 -26.60 -2.76 6.98
C LEU A 58 -25.94 -4.08 7.40
N PHE A 59 -24.61 -4.16 7.36
CA PHE A 59 -23.89 -5.34 7.80
C PHE A 59 -24.08 -5.64 9.29
N LEU A 60 -24.15 -4.63 10.16
CA LEU A 60 -24.42 -4.79 11.58
C LEU A 60 -25.83 -5.37 11.81
N ILE A 61 -26.86 -4.83 11.15
CA ILE A 61 -28.24 -5.33 11.25
C ILE A 61 -28.33 -6.79 10.77
N LEU A 62 -27.65 -7.13 9.68
CA LEU A 62 -27.60 -8.50 9.16
C LEU A 62 -26.85 -9.45 10.09
N SER A 63 -25.79 -8.96 10.74
CA SER A 63 -24.98 -9.76 11.66
C SER A 63 -25.73 -10.12 12.95
N GLU A 64 -26.53 -9.21 13.50
CA GLU A 64 -27.39 -9.46 14.66
C GLU A 64 -28.41 -10.58 14.41
N LYS A 65 -28.90 -10.70 13.17
CA LYS A 65 -29.87 -11.72 12.78
C LYS A 65 -29.26 -13.11 12.50
N ARG A 66 -27.94 -13.23 12.32
CA ARG A 66 -27.27 -14.45 11.85
C ARG A 66 -26.28 -15.10 12.83
N GLY A 67 -26.12 -14.59 14.05
CA GLY A 67 -25.32 -15.22 15.11
C GLY A 67 -23.85 -15.46 14.73
N GLU A 68 -23.35 -16.69 14.83
CA GLU A 68 -21.92 -17.05 14.64
C GLU A 68 -21.33 -16.66 13.27
N LYS A 69 -22.13 -16.56 12.22
CA LYS A 69 -21.66 -16.12 10.89
C LYS A 69 -21.36 -14.62 10.82
N SER A 70 -21.66 -13.88 11.87
CA SER A 70 -21.43 -12.43 11.99
C SER A 70 -19.96 -12.04 11.77
N LYS A 71 -19.00 -12.78 12.35
CA LYS A 71 -17.56 -12.51 12.21
C LYS A 71 -17.09 -12.58 10.75
N HIS A 72 -17.58 -13.57 10.01
CA HIS A 72 -17.20 -13.72 8.60
C HIS A 72 -17.68 -12.53 7.75
N PHE A 73 -18.91 -12.06 7.97
CA PHE A 73 -19.44 -10.90 7.25
C PHE A 73 -18.66 -9.61 7.58
N MET A 74 -18.31 -9.41 8.84
CA MET A 74 -17.53 -8.23 9.23
C MET A 74 -16.10 -8.27 8.67
N ASN A 75 -15.49 -9.45 8.59
CA ASN A 75 -14.17 -9.58 7.94
C ASN A 75 -14.23 -9.27 6.44
N LEU A 76 -15.27 -9.72 5.74
CA LEU A 76 -15.51 -9.36 4.34
C LEU A 76 -15.70 -7.85 4.16
N TYR A 77 -16.50 -7.23 5.02
CA TYR A 77 -16.68 -5.78 5.02
C TYR A 77 -15.34 -5.05 5.14
N TRP A 78 -14.54 -5.37 6.18
CA TRP A 78 -13.26 -4.71 6.43
C TRP A 78 -12.25 -4.93 5.31
N SER A 79 -12.19 -6.14 4.76
CA SER A 79 -11.31 -6.44 3.62
C SER A 79 -11.67 -5.61 2.38
N ALA A 80 -12.97 -5.54 2.06
CA ALA A 80 -13.45 -4.76 0.93
C ALA A 80 -13.26 -3.25 1.15
N HIS A 81 -13.55 -2.75 2.36
CA HIS A 81 -13.35 -1.36 2.76
C HIS A 81 -11.88 -0.93 2.62
N GLN A 82 -10.94 -1.71 3.16
CA GLN A 82 -9.51 -1.40 3.08
C GLN A 82 -9.01 -1.41 1.64
N ARG A 83 -9.45 -2.38 0.84
CA ARG A 83 -9.08 -2.47 -0.58
C ARG A 83 -9.60 -1.26 -1.35
N PHE A 84 -10.86 -0.89 -1.13
CA PHE A 84 -11.48 0.26 -1.79
C PHE A 84 -10.74 1.56 -1.50
N PHE A 85 -10.51 1.90 -0.23
CA PHE A 85 -9.83 3.15 0.14
C PHE A 85 -8.36 3.15 -0.28
N LYS A 86 -7.69 2.00 -0.26
CA LYS A 86 -6.33 1.88 -0.81
C LYS A 86 -6.30 2.24 -2.29
N LEU A 87 -7.20 1.68 -3.10
CA LEU A 87 -7.29 1.97 -4.52
C LEU A 87 -7.69 3.42 -4.80
N LEU A 88 -8.64 3.97 -4.03
CA LEU A 88 -9.05 5.36 -4.14
C LEU A 88 -7.87 6.31 -3.87
N CYS A 89 -7.09 6.07 -2.82
CA CYS A 89 -5.90 6.86 -2.52
C CYS A 89 -4.81 6.73 -3.60
N VAL A 90 -4.62 5.54 -4.16
CA VAL A 90 -3.70 5.34 -5.30
C VAL A 90 -4.18 6.14 -6.51
N SER A 91 -5.48 6.09 -6.84
CA SER A 91 -6.03 6.83 -7.97
C SER A 91 -5.82 8.34 -7.87
N PHE A 92 -5.88 8.90 -6.66
CA PHE A 92 -5.61 10.33 -6.44
C PHE A 92 -4.16 10.73 -6.69
N LYS A 93 -3.24 9.79 -6.60
CA LYS A 93 -1.80 10.01 -6.84
C LYS A 93 -1.42 9.91 -8.31
N ILE A 94 -2.22 9.25 -9.14
CA ILE A 94 -1.88 8.99 -10.55
C ILE A 94 -1.52 10.26 -11.32
N PRO A 95 -2.28 11.37 -11.27
CA PRO A 95 -1.94 12.57 -12.03
C PRO A 95 -0.58 13.16 -11.66
N PHE A 96 -0.23 13.10 -10.37
CA PHE A 96 1.07 13.55 -9.90
C PHE A 96 2.20 12.65 -10.42
N VAL A 97 2.04 11.33 -10.30
CA VAL A 97 3.04 10.36 -10.77
C VAL A 97 3.27 10.49 -12.28
N VAL A 98 2.20 10.66 -13.05
CA VAL A 98 2.30 10.86 -14.50
C VAL A 98 3.14 12.09 -14.82
N LYS A 99 2.86 13.21 -14.14
CA LYS A 99 3.60 14.45 -14.32
C LYS A 99 5.10 14.28 -13.99
N GLU A 100 5.43 13.66 -12.86
CA GLU A 100 6.82 13.40 -12.47
C GLU A 100 7.56 12.51 -13.48
N VAL A 101 6.87 11.51 -14.02
CA VAL A 101 7.43 10.65 -15.07
C VAL A 101 7.67 11.41 -16.34
N GLU A 102 6.73 12.24 -16.79
CA GLU A 102 6.88 13.07 -17.98
C GLU A 102 8.07 14.02 -17.84
N GLU A 103 8.19 14.70 -16.70
CA GLU A 103 9.32 15.59 -16.41
C GLU A 103 10.67 14.85 -16.36
N ALA A 104 10.71 13.63 -15.81
CA ALA A 104 11.91 12.80 -15.81
C ALA A 104 12.32 12.39 -17.24
N LEU A 105 11.36 11.99 -18.06
CA LEU A 105 11.61 11.65 -19.46
C LEU A 105 12.11 12.85 -20.27
N GLU A 106 11.60 14.05 -20.04
CA GLU A 106 12.08 15.28 -20.66
C GLU A 106 13.54 15.60 -20.30
N ARG A 107 13.96 15.24 -19.08
CA ARG A 107 15.37 15.33 -18.65
C ARG A 107 16.25 14.22 -19.21
N GLY A 108 15.69 13.26 -19.97
CA GLY A 108 16.41 12.11 -20.53
C GLY A 108 16.66 11.00 -19.51
N GLU A 109 15.95 10.98 -18.42
CA GLU A 109 16.02 9.98 -17.36
C GLU A 109 15.10 8.79 -17.64
N CYS A 110 15.37 7.64 -17.01
CA CYS A 110 14.47 6.49 -17.03
C CYS A 110 13.60 6.48 -15.77
N ALA A 111 12.30 6.27 -15.92
CA ALA A 111 11.38 6.18 -14.80
C ALA A 111 10.94 4.74 -14.55
N LEU A 112 10.97 4.30 -13.28
CA LEU A 112 10.44 3.01 -12.83
C LEU A 112 9.33 3.25 -11.82
N ILE A 113 8.11 2.81 -12.13
CA ILE A 113 6.94 3.00 -11.27
C ILE A 113 6.68 1.72 -10.49
N GLY A 114 6.87 1.77 -9.15
CA GLY A 114 6.49 0.70 -8.25
C GLY A 114 5.06 0.88 -7.72
N LEU A 115 4.19 -0.11 -7.91
CA LEU A 115 2.82 -0.09 -7.40
C LEU A 115 2.64 -1.13 -6.29
N GLN A 116 1.94 -0.76 -5.22
CA GLN A 116 1.56 -1.70 -4.17
C GLN A 116 0.46 -2.68 -4.61
N THR A 117 -0.27 -2.36 -5.66
CA THR A 117 -1.34 -3.17 -6.23
C THR A 117 -1.62 -2.72 -7.65
N THR A 118 -1.89 -3.66 -8.53
CA THR A 118 -2.29 -3.41 -9.92
C THR A 118 -3.80 -3.09 -10.05
N GLY A 119 -4.57 -3.22 -8.98
CA GLY A 119 -6.03 -3.08 -9.01
C GLY A 119 -6.75 -4.34 -9.48
N GLU A 120 -6.04 -5.39 -9.84
CA GLU A 120 -6.64 -6.70 -10.14
C GLU A 120 -7.12 -7.36 -8.84
N ALA A 121 -8.34 -7.89 -8.88
CA ALA A 121 -8.99 -8.54 -7.74
C ALA A 121 -8.65 -10.03 -7.68
#